data_1c1e18a13e9d15bd6bb480b970b589d5
#
_entry.id   1c1e18a13e9d15bd6bb480b970b589d5
#
_cell.length_a   1.000
_cell.length_b   1.000
_cell.length_c   1.000
_cell.angle_alpha   90.00
_cell.angle_beta   90.00
_cell.angle_gamma   90.00
#
_symmetry.space_group_name_H-M   'P 1'
#
loop_
_entity.id
_entity.type
_entity.pdbx_description
1 polymer ?
#
loop_
_entity_poly.entity_id
_entity_poly.type
_entity_poly.pdbx_seq_one_letter_code
_entity_poly.pdbx_strand_id
1 'polypeptide(L)'
;MSARFCGTGSCVPDYVMDNDGVAELVETSDSWIRERTGIARRHIAVKETTVSMANEAAKRALDNAGVLPEELDLILMSTISSDVIIPCGACEVQKAIGADKAVCFDLNGACTGFVLAYNTALAYIESGIYQTVLIVGSESLSRLTNWKDRGTCILF
;
A
#
# COMPACT_ATOMS: atom_id res chain seq x y z
N MET A 1 -4.46 -7.32 26.21
CA MET A 1 -4.16 -8.39 25.21
C MET A 1 -3.07 -7.86 24.32
N SER A 2 -2.03 -8.61 23.98
CA SER A 2 -1.02 -8.14 23.01
C SER A 2 -1.46 -8.57 21.60
N ALA A 3 -1.47 -7.63 20.65
CA ALA A 3 -1.71 -7.94 19.26
C ALA A 3 -0.54 -8.74 18.66
N ARG A 4 -0.82 -9.54 17.64
CA ARG A 4 0.18 -10.29 16.88
C ARG A 4 -0.13 -10.21 15.38
N PHE A 5 0.89 -10.24 14.55
CA PHE A 5 0.71 -10.46 13.11
C PHE A 5 0.33 -11.93 12.86
N CYS A 6 -0.72 -12.14 12.10
CA CYS A 6 -1.22 -13.48 11.74
C CYS A 6 -0.88 -13.85 10.30
N GLY A 7 -0.80 -12.88 9.40
CA GLY A 7 -0.47 -13.09 8.00
C GLY A 7 -0.05 -11.83 7.30
N THR A 8 0.57 -11.99 6.14
CA THR A 8 1.03 -10.91 5.28
C THR A 8 0.72 -11.21 3.82
N GLY A 9 0.52 -10.17 3.03
CA GLY A 9 0.33 -10.27 1.59
C GLY A 9 0.90 -9.04 0.88
N SER A 10 1.30 -9.20 -0.36
CA SER A 10 1.87 -8.11 -1.15
C SER A 10 1.40 -8.19 -2.60
N CYS A 11 1.33 -7.03 -3.25
CA CYS A 11 1.10 -6.90 -4.68
C CYS A 11 1.87 -5.69 -5.19
N VAL A 12 2.52 -5.84 -6.33
CA VAL A 12 3.24 -4.77 -7.02
C VAL A 12 2.89 -4.82 -8.50
N PRO A 13 3.02 -3.70 -9.24
CA PRO A 13 2.82 -3.68 -10.69
C PRO A 13 3.76 -4.65 -11.43
N ASP A 14 3.29 -5.17 -12.55
CA ASP A 14 4.07 -6.10 -13.37
C ASP A 14 5.25 -5.42 -14.09
N TYR A 15 5.05 -4.16 -14.54
CA TYR A 15 6.08 -3.45 -15.28
C TYR A 15 7.19 -2.94 -14.38
N VAL A 16 8.43 -3.32 -14.71
CA VAL A 16 9.65 -2.93 -14.00
C VAL A 16 10.48 -2.05 -14.90
N MET A 17 10.82 -0.85 -14.42
CA MET A 17 11.75 0.07 -15.07
C MET A 17 13.09 0.08 -14.31
N ASP A 18 14.20 -0.10 -15.02
CA ASP A 18 15.54 0.08 -14.48
C ASP A 18 16.03 1.53 -14.62
N ASN A 19 17.27 1.78 -14.19
CA ASN A 19 17.85 3.13 -14.24
C ASN A 19 18.19 3.56 -15.67
N ASP A 20 18.44 2.64 -16.58
CA ASP A 20 18.68 2.96 -18.00
C ASP A 20 17.38 3.46 -18.64
N GLY A 21 16.24 2.87 -18.30
CA GLY A 21 14.93 3.37 -18.71
C GLY A 21 14.63 4.78 -18.15
N VAL A 22 15.07 5.11 -16.94
CA VAL A 22 14.96 6.48 -16.40
C VAL A 22 15.88 7.44 -17.15
N ALA A 23 17.07 6.99 -17.55
CA ALA A 23 18.03 7.82 -18.31
C ALA A 23 17.53 8.17 -19.72
N GLU A 24 16.57 7.44 -20.28
CA GLU A 24 15.90 7.80 -21.52
C GLU A 24 14.93 9.01 -21.34
N LEU A 25 14.50 9.27 -20.11
CA LEU A 25 13.51 10.31 -19.78
C LEU A 25 14.15 11.61 -19.29
N VAL A 26 15.27 11.50 -18.53
CA VAL A 26 15.97 12.63 -17.91
C VAL A 26 17.48 12.41 -17.94
N GLU A 27 18.28 13.49 -17.89
CA GLU A 27 19.73 13.42 -17.84
C GLU A 27 20.21 12.81 -16.52
N THR A 28 20.53 11.50 -16.53
CA THR A 28 21.01 10.75 -15.38
C THR A 28 21.78 9.50 -15.81
N SER A 29 22.22 8.67 -14.86
CA SER A 29 22.84 7.36 -15.13
C SER A 29 22.54 6.36 -13.99
N ASP A 30 22.69 5.06 -14.27
CA ASP A 30 22.53 4.02 -13.24
C ASP A 30 23.47 4.26 -12.05
N SER A 31 24.73 4.58 -12.30
CA SER A 31 25.72 4.87 -11.23
C SER A 31 25.29 6.06 -10.38
N TRP A 32 24.83 7.14 -11.01
CA TRP A 32 24.40 8.36 -10.32
C TRP A 32 23.18 8.11 -9.43
N ILE A 33 22.19 7.35 -9.92
CA ILE A 33 20.97 7.01 -9.16
C ILE A 33 21.33 6.09 -7.98
N ARG A 34 22.09 5.01 -8.22
CA ARG A 34 22.46 4.05 -7.17
C ARG A 34 23.27 4.68 -6.05
N GLU A 35 24.23 5.53 -6.37
CA GLU A 35 25.06 6.23 -5.38
C GLU A 35 24.21 7.07 -4.40
N ARG A 36 23.12 7.68 -4.89
CA ARG A 36 22.27 8.60 -4.12
C ARG A 36 21.08 7.93 -3.44
N THR A 37 20.55 6.87 -4.02
CA THR A 37 19.29 6.27 -3.60
C THR A 37 19.39 4.78 -3.26
N GLY A 38 20.40 4.10 -3.77
CA GLY A 38 20.48 2.64 -3.72
C GLY A 38 19.53 1.92 -4.69
N ILE A 39 18.67 2.66 -5.42
CA ILE A 39 17.62 2.09 -6.26
C ILE A 39 18.21 1.61 -7.58
N ALA A 40 17.95 0.34 -7.93
CA ALA A 40 18.31 -0.27 -9.19
C ALA A 40 17.12 -0.36 -10.16
N ARG A 41 15.95 -0.62 -9.64
CA ARG A 41 14.71 -0.85 -10.39
C ARG A 41 13.52 -0.39 -9.57
N ARG A 42 12.42 -0.04 -10.24
CA ARG A 42 11.13 0.29 -9.63
C ARG A 42 9.98 -0.33 -10.41
N HIS A 43 8.92 -0.67 -9.71
CA HIS A 43 7.67 -1.08 -10.33
C HIS A 43 6.85 0.16 -10.70
N ILE A 44 6.35 0.20 -11.93
CA ILE A 44 5.57 1.32 -12.46
C ILE A 44 4.13 0.86 -12.67
N ALA A 45 3.18 1.53 -12.05
CA ALA A 45 1.77 1.29 -12.25
C ALA A 45 1.35 1.76 -13.64
N VAL A 46 0.97 0.83 -14.52
CA VAL A 46 0.47 1.10 -15.89
C VAL A 46 -1.05 0.93 -15.92
N LYS A 47 -1.53 -0.24 -15.55
CA LYS A 47 -2.96 -0.59 -15.45
C LYS A 47 -3.42 -0.74 -13.99
N GLU A 48 -2.47 -0.97 -13.09
CA GLU A 48 -2.74 -1.14 -11.67
C GLU A 48 -3.11 0.19 -11.04
N THR A 49 -4.03 0.14 -10.08
CA THR A 49 -4.42 1.27 -9.24
C THR A 49 -4.01 1.01 -7.80
N THR A 50 -4.00 2.04 -6.98
CA THR A 50 -3.72 1.91 -5.54
C THR A 50 -4.67 0.89 -4.92
N VAL A 51 -5.96 0.96 -5.24
CA VAL A 51 -6.97 0.04 -4.71
C VAL A 51 -6.84 -1.37 -5.30
N SER A 52 -6.54 -1.52 -6.59
CA SER A 52 -6.39 -2.86 -7.18
C SER A 52 -5.24 -3.65 -6.57
N MET A 53 -4.12 -2.99 -6.28
CA MET A 53 -2.98 -3.60 -5.59
C MET A 53 -3.33 -3.91 -4.12
N ALA A 54 -4.03 -3.00 -3.44
CA ALA A 54 -4.52 -3.20 -2.08
C ALA A 54 -5.42 -4.43 -1.98
N ASN A 55 -6.36 -4.59 -2.91
CA ASN A 55 -7.30 -5.73 -2.96
C ASN A 55 -6.57 -7.06 -3.07
N GLU A 56 -5.59 -7.14 -3.96
CA GLU A 56 -4.83 -8.37 -4.16
C GLU A 56 -3.92 -8.68 -2.96
N ALA A 57 -3.25 -7.66 -2.40
CA ALA A 57 -2.45 -7.83 -1.20
C ALA A 57 -3.30 -8.25 0.00
N ALA A 58 -4.50 -7.69 0.17
CA ALA A 58 -5.44 -8.04 1.22
C ALA A 58 -5.88 -9.50 1.14
N LYS A 59 -6.27 -9.98 -0.05
CA LYS A 59 -6.63 -11.39 -0.27
C LYS A 59 -5.50 -12.33 0.12
N ARG A 60 -4.28 -12.06 -0.34
CA ARG A 60 -3.09 -12.85 -0.01
C ARG A 60 -2.78 -12.85 1.49
N ALA A 61 -2.99 -11.71 2.17
CA ALA A 61 -2.80 -11.62 3.61
C ALA A 61 -3.81 -12.48 4.38
N LEU A 62 -5.08 -12.46 3.98
CA LEU A 62 -6.13 -13.29 4.58
C LEU A 62 -5.87 -14.78 4.34
N ASP A 63 -5.54 -15.17 3.11
CA ASP A 63 -5.17 -16.55 2.76
C ASP A 63 -3.98 -17.03 3.60
N ASN A 64 -2.94 -16.20 3.74
CA ASN A 64 -1.76 -16.53 4.54
C ASN A 64 -2.07 -16.63 6.04
N ALA A 65 -3.00 -15.82 6.53
CA ALA A 65 -3.42 -15.83 7.93
C ALA A 65 -4.40 -17.00 8.25
N GLY A 66 -5.06 -17.56 7.24
CA GLY A 66 -6.19 -18.47 7.42
C GLY A 66 -7.40 -17.80 8.08
N VAL A 67 -7.59 -16.48 7.80
CA VAL A 67 -8.68 -15.66 8.35
C VAL A 67 -9.71 -15.42 7.25
N LEU A 68 -10.98 -15.62 7.57
CA LEU A 68 -12.08 -15.37 6.65
C LEU A 68 -12.43 -13.86 6.65
N PRO A 69 -12.89 -13.30 5.51
CA PRO A 69 -13.28 -11.89 5.45
C PRO A 69 -14.33 -11.46 6.49
N GLU A 70 -15.28 -12.33 6.78
CA GLU A 70 -16.33 -12.11 7.77
C GLU A 70 -15.85 -12.07 9.23
N GLU A 71 -14.60 -12.46 9.49
CA GLU A 71 -13.96 -12.40 10.81
C GLU A 71 -13.25 -11.06 11.04
N LEU A 72 -13.18 -10.20 10.01
CA LEU A 72 -12.59 -8.87 10.15
C LEU A 72 -13.55 -7.90 10.85
N ASP A 73 -13.04 -7.23 11.88
CA ASP A 73 -13.75 -6.15 12.57
C ASP A 73 -13.43 -4.78 11.99
N LEU A 74 -12.19 -4.61 11.49
CA LEU A 74 -11.69 -3.31 11.03
C LEU A 74 -10.73 -3.49 9.85
N ILE A 75 -10.86 -2.58 8.86
CA ILE A 75 -9.90 -2.41 7.77
C ILE A 75 -9.36 -0.98 7.81
N LEU A 76 -8.05 -0.85 7.99
CA LEU A 76 -7.32 0.41 7.93
C LEU A 76 -6.48 0.44 6.67
N MET A 77 -6.69 1.44 5.81
CA MET A 77 -5.83 1.66 4.66
C MET A 77 -5.02 2.93 4.81
N SER A 78 -3.69 2.81 4.71
CA SER A 78 -2.79 3.95 4.66
C SER A 78 -2.45 4.25 3.21
N THR A 79 -2.80 5.46 2.75
CA THR A 79 -2.50 5.92 1.39
C THR A 79 -2.54 7.44 1.28
N ILE A 80 -1.70 7.99 0.38
CA ILE A 80 -1.75 9.39 -0.09
C ILE A 80 -2.07 9.46 -1.59
N SER A 81 -2.15 8.31 -2.26
CA SER A 81 -2.40 8.18 -3.71
C SER A 81 -3.70 7.42 -4.00
N SER A 82 -4.73 7.67 -3.18
CA SER A 82 -6.05 7.06 -3.37
C SER A 82 -6.59 7.35 -4.78
N ASP A 83 -7.20 6.34 -5.39
CA ASP A 83 -7.80 6.49 -6.73
C ASP A 83 -9.06 7.38 -6.70
N VAL A 84 -9.79 7.34 -5.59
CA VAL A 84 -10.99 8.15 -5.32
C VAL A 84 -11.01 8.61 -3.86
N ILE A 85 -11.73 9.71 -3.58
CA ILE A 85 -11.86 10.22 -2.22
C ILE A 85 -13.03 9.55 -1.49
N ILE A 86 -14.14 9.31 -2.20
CA ILE A 86 -15.37 8.72 -1.65
C ILE A 86 -15.94 7.73 -2.67
N PRO A 87 -16.16 6.46 -2.26
CA PRO A 87 -15.82 5.90 -0.95
C PRO A 87 -14.30 5.85 -0.73
N CYS A 88 -13.85 5.76 0.54
CA CYS A 88 -12.42 5.65 0.84
C CYS A 88 -11.85 4.31 0.38
N GLY A 89 -10.53 4.23 0.22
CA GLY A 89 -9.86 3.03 -0.29
C GLY A 89 -10.12 1.78 0.56
N ALA A 90 -10.17 1.91 1.87
CA ALA A 90 -10.52 0.80 2.77
C ALA A 90 -11.92 0.23 2.50
N CYS A 91 -12.91 1.06 2.11
CA CYS A 91 -14.24 0.58 1.72
C CYS A 91 -14.21 -0.18 0.39
N GLU A 92 -13.37 0.23 -0.55
CA GLU A 92 -13.19 -0.51 -1.81
C GLU A 92 -12.53 -1.87 -1.57
N VAL A 93 -11.53 -1.92 -0.66
CA VAL A 93 -10.92 -3.20 -0.22
C VAL A 93 -11.97 -4.08 0.45
N GLN A 94 -12.75 -3.54 1.39
CA GLN A 94 -13.83 -4.25 2.08
C GLN A 94 -14.75 -4.96 1.09
N LYS A 95 -15.25 -4.20 0.11
CA LYS A 95 -16.14 -4.72 -0.95
C LYS A 95 -15.46 -5.82 -1.77
N ALA A 96 -14.19 -5.62 -2.15
CA ALA A 96 -13.46 -6.55 -3.02
C ALA A 96 -13.14 -7.88 -2.35
N ILE A 97 -12.98 -7.90 -1.03
CA ILE A 97 -12.70 -9.13 -0.26
C ILE A 97 -13.95 -9.73 0.39
N GLY A 98 -15.09 -9.02 0.39
CA GLY A 98 -16.35 -9.50 0.98
C GLY A 98 -16.43 -9.37 2.51
N ALA A 99 -15.72 -8.42 3.10
CA ALA A 99 -15.69 -8.19 4.55
C ALA A 99 -16.83 -7.26 5.02
N ASP A 100 -18.08 -7.61 4.73
CA ASP A 100 -19.26 -6.74 4.84
C ASP A 100 -19.50 -6.17 6.25
N LYS A 101 -18.94 -6.80 7.30
CA LYS A 101 -19.14 -6.39 8.69
C LYS A 101 -18.04 -5.45 9.21
N ALA A 102 -16.91 -5.39 8.53
CA ALA A 102 -15.76 -4.63 8.99
C ALA A 102 -16.02 -3.11 8.94
N VAL A 103 -15.61 -2.39 9.96
CA VAL A 103 -15.51 -0.93 9.90
C VAL A 103 -14.33 -0.55 9.00
N CYS A 104 -14.44 0.52 8.22
CA CYS A 104 -13.42 0.91 7.25
C CYS A 104 -13.10 2.38 7.30
N PHE A 105 -11.82 2.73 7.30
CA PHE A 105 -11.38 4.10 7.04
C PHE A 105 -9.91 4.16 6.57
N ASP A 106 -9.60 5.25 5.88
CA ASP A 106 -8.24 5.53 5.42
C ASP A 106 -7.48 6.40 6.42
N LEU A 107 -6.15 6.20 6.48
CA LEU A 107 -5.21 7.03 7.18
C LEU A 107 -4.27 7.68 6.19
N ASN A 108 -4.06 8.98 6.33
CA ASN A 108 -3.10 9.72 5.53
C ASN A 108 -1.88 10.07 6.39
N GLY A 109 -0.81 9.31 6.23
CA GLY A 109 0.43 9.47 6.95
C GLY A 109 1.68 9.32 6.10
N ALA A 110 1.52 9.23 4.77
CA ALA A 110 2.61 9.02 3.81
C ALA A 110 3.56 7.91 4.29
N CYS A 111 4.89 8.17 4.30
CA CYS A 111 5.92 7.19 4.67
C CYS A 111 5.75 6.61 6.08
N THR A 112 5.09 7.31 7.01
CA THR A 112 4.80 6.83 8.36
C THR A 112 3.42 6.18 8.50
N GLY A 113 2.63 6.19 7.42
CA GLY A 113 1.22 5.80 7.44
C GLY A 113 0.99 4.37 7.91
N PHE A 114 1.83 3.41 7.49
CA PHE A 114 1.71 2.03 7.97
C PHE A 114 1.95 1.91 9.49
N VAL A 115 2.93 2.65 10.02
CA VAL A 115 3.20 2.66 11.48
C VAL A 115 2.03 3.28 12.24
N LEU A 116 1.43 4.35 11.70
CA LEU A 116 0.23 4.97 12.29
C LEU A 116 -0.96 4.00 12.27
N ALA A 117 -1.18 3.30 11.16
CA ALA A 117 -2.22 2.29 11.05
C ALA A 117 -1.99 1.13 12.04
N TYR A 118 -0.75 0.68 12.19
CA TYR A 118 -0.39 -0.35 13.16
C TYR A 118 -0.68 0.10 14.59
N ASN A 119 -0.26 1.30 14.99
CA ASN A 119 -0.52 1.84 16.33
C ASN A 119 -2.02 2.02 16.59
N THR A 120 -2.77 2.45 15.57
CA THR A 120 -4.23 2.57 15.64
C THR A 120 -4.88 1.20 15.85
N ALA A 121 -4.49 0.20 15.06
CA ALA A 121 -4.99 -1.17 15.20
C ALA A 121 -4.66 -1.76 16.58
N LEU A 122 -3.43 -1.56 17.05
CA LEU A 122 -2.98 -2.00 18.36
C LEU A 122 -3.85 -1.39 19.48
N ALA A 123 -4.10 -0.08 19.42
CA ALA A 123 -4.95 0.61 20.39
C ALA A 123 -6.38 0.05 20.43
N TYR A 124 -6.98 -0.24 19.27
CA TYR A 124 -8.30 -0.85 19.20
C TYR A 124 -8.34 -2.28 19.75
N ILE A 125 -7.31 -3.09 19.45
CA ILE A 125 -7.21 -4.46 19.98
C ILE A 125 -7.00 -4.45 21.49
N GLU A 126 -6.11 -3.60 22.01
CA GLU A 126 -5.81 -3.51 23.45
C GLU A 126 -6.99 -2.97 24.24
N SER A 127 -7.77 -2.05 23.67
CA SER A 127 -9.01 -1.54 24.28
C SER A 127 -10.16 -2.55 24.24
N GLY A 128 -10.03 -3.65 23.49
CA GLY A 128 -11.05 -4.68 23.33
C GLY A 128 -12.21 -4.30 22.42
N ILE A 129 -12.09 -3.17 21.67
CA ILE A 129 -13.12 -2.73 20.72
C ILE A 129 -13.16 -3.64 19.50
N TYR A 130 -11.98 -4.01 18.97
CA TYR A 130 -11.83 -4.92 17.84
C TYR A 130 -10.83 -6.03 18.17
N GLN A 131 -10.94 -7.17 17.50
CA GLN A 131 -10.08 -8.34 17.70
C GLN A 131 -9.26 -8.67 16.46
N THR A 132 -9.86 -8.56 15.29
CA THR A 132 -9.23 -8.90 14.01
C THR A 132 -9.20 -7.68 13.10
N VAL A 133 -7.99 -7.19 12.79
CA VAL A 133 -7.78 -5.96 12.04
C VAL A 133 -6.91 -6.25 10.82
N LEU A 134 -7.35 -5.81 9.65
CA LEU A 134 -6.55 -5.78 8.44
C LEU A 134 -5.94 -4.38 8.28
N ILE A 135 -4.62 -4.33 8.14
CA ILE A 135 -3.88 -3.10 7.82
C ILE A 135 -3.37 -3.20 6.39
N VAL A 136 -3.66 -2.22 5.58
CA VAL A 136 -3.21 -2.14 4.18
C VAL A 136 -2.41 -0.85 4.00
N GLY A 137 -1.18 -0.97 3.50
CA GLY A 137 -0.43 0.16 2.96
C GLY A 137 -0.32 0.00 1.45
N SER A 138 -0.88 0.91 0.68
CA SER A 138 -0.83 0.83 -0.78
C SER A 138 -0.67 2.20 -1.40
N GLU A 139 0.27 2.29 -2.35
CA GLU A 139 0.60 3.53 -3.06
C GLU A 139 0.88 3.26 -4.52
N SER A 140 0.46 4.18 -5.38
CA SER A 140 0.83 4.24 -6.79
C SER A 140 1.57 5.54 -7.12
N LEU A 141 2.68 5.78 -6.42
CA LEU A 141 3.46 7.02 -6.53
C LEU A 141 4.00 7.27 -7.93
N SER A 142 4.28 6.21 -8.70
CA SER A 142 4.68 6.33 -10.11
C SER A 142 3.67 7.07 -10.98
N ARG A 143 2.38 7.11 -10.59
CA ARG A 143 1.31 7.88 -11.28
C ARG A 143 1.32 9.36 -10.93
N LEU A 144 1.89 9.72 -9.78
CA LEU A 144 2.01 11.10 -9.29
C LEU A 144 3.37 11.73 -9.62
N THR A 145 4.34 10.91 -9.99
CA THR A 145 5.72 11.32 -10.25
C THR A 145 5.80 12.20 -11.50
N ASN A 146 6.51 13.32 -11.39
CA ASN A 146 6.90 14.10 -12.57
C ASN A 146 8.11 13.45 -13.26
N TRP A 147 7.86 12.64 -14.27
CA TRP A 147 8.89 11.92 -15.03
C TRP A 147 9.84 12.81 -15.86
N LYS A 148 9.62 14.14 -15.87
CA LYS A 148 10.50 15.14 -16.49
C LYS A 148 11.40 15.85 -15.49
N ASP A 149 11.28 15.53 -14.21
CA ASP A 149 12.07 16.10 -13.13
C ASP A 149 12.96 15.02 -12.51
N ARG A 150 14.28 15.12 -12.78
CA ARG A 150 15.28 14.21 -12.21
C ARG A 150 15.24 14.16 -10.68
N GLY A 151 14.90 15.27 -10.02
CA GLY A 151 14.86 15.34 -8.56
C GLY A 151 13.80 14.45 -7.92
N THR A 152 12.75 14.11 -8.67
CA THR A 152 11.64 13.29 -8.22
C THR A 152 11.62 11.88 -8.84
N CYS A 153 11.80 11.77 -10.16
CA CYS A 153 11.59 10.47 -10.86
C CYS A 153 12.63 9.39 -10.54
N ILE A 154 13.74 9.74 -9.93
CA ILE A 154 14.75 8.76 -9.48
C ILE A 154 14.37 8.05 -8.19
N LEU A 155 13.39 8.58 -7.43
CA LEU A 155 12.98 8.09 -6.12
C LEU A 155 11.82 7.09 -6.18
N PHE A 156 11.06 7.06 -7.28
CA PHE A 156 9.82 6.30 -7.40
C PHE A 156 9.79 5.43 -8.66
#